data_21cc0a38bb46f856f1ae251435433176
#
_entry.id   21cc0a38bb46f856f1ae251435433176
#
_cell.length_a   1.000
_cell.length_b   1.000
_cell.length_c   1.000
_cell.angle_alpha   90.00
_cell.angle_beta   90.00
_cell.angle_gamma   90.00
#
_symmetry.space_group_name_H-M   'P 1'
#
loop_
_entity.id
_entity.type
_entity.pdbx_description
1 polymer ?
#
loop_
_entity_poly.entity_id
_entity_poly.type
_entity_poly.pdbx_seq_one_letter_code
_entity_poly.pdbx_strand_id
1 'polypeptide(L)'
;MSLKLSLGTIQYYWPKQTVFAWYDHIAKTDADIIYLGETVCARRHELRLADWLAIADNLAASGKEVLLASQTLLESESDLKRLRKIAKQARYPIEANDMGAVKLARDHGHPFVAGASLNLYNEHTLALIRRLGAYRWQPPAELSRAKLATLLAASADPGETELFAWGKIPLAYSSRCFTARHYNLNKDNCQFRCLEHPHGMTMDTREKTPFLTINGIQTMSHGSQSLLAHHADIAALGVGILRLSPQLEHMPRIIDLHRQVIAGHVPIAEALRELAPLALGTLVDGYWHGNPGIEKIKTYYSEANAGPIYQPEEAITITIPPSPRGGGGGDGVPHVSTHAESPTHRSLPSTNTDPSKVQAAPRKHDKSQPGRVLPAWVAHIGRKLPALPPRLVLVHTLNHMLRRGLLPADMNKFAGRHFQLDVLDLGISIRFSANQQRFTTDDYPGKPDLRLAANSADYLRMILREEDPDTLFFNRKLQIEGDTALGLTTKNLLDCVDWRWQRVLPAPLTDWLQNRKHRYTPGAA
;
A
#
# COMPACT_ATOMS: atom_id res chain seq x y z
N MET A 1 20.19 23.04 19.97
CA MET A 1 18.79 22.80 20.38
C MET A 1 18.65 21.31 20.67
N SER A 2 17.93 20.92 21.73
CA SER A 2 17.64 19.51 21.98
C SER A 2 16.62 19.00 20.96
N LEU A 3 16.84 17.80 20.39
CA LEU A 3 15.88 17.15 19.48
C LEU A 3 14.59 16.81 20.23
N LYS A 4 13.45 17.19 19.65
CA LYS A 4 12.12 16.75 20.10
C LYS A 4 11.81 15.35 19.57
N LEU A 5 10.99 14.59 20.30
CA LEU A 5 10.44 13.32 19.87
C LEU A 5 8.96 13.47 19.57
N SER A 6 8.56 13.10 18.35
CA SER A 6 7.15 13.02 17.98
C SER A 6 6.71 11.58 17.77
N LEU A 7 5.46 11.27 18.12
CA LEU A 7 4.79 10.05 17.71
C LEU A 7 3.85 10.33 16.55
N GLY A 8 4.06 9.64 15.45
CA GLY A 8 3.15 9.64 14.32
C GLY A 8 1.78 9.06 14.69
N THR A 9 0.84 9.10 13.75
CA THR A 9 -0.44 8.40 13.92
C THR A 9 -0.24 6.89 13.99
N ILE A 10 -1.10 6.20 14.72
CA ILE A 10 -1.18 4.73 14.69
C ILE A 10 -1.53 4.31 13.25
N GLN A 11 -0.62 3.62 12.59
CA GLN A 11 -0.81 3.15 11.21
C GLN A 11 -1.67 1.89 11.15
N TYR A 12 -1.69 1.10 12.22
CA TYR A 12 -2.39 -0.18 12.32
C TYR A 12 -3.85 0.00 12.75
N TYR A 13 -4.63 -1.06 12.63
CA TYR A 13 -6.03 -1.02 13.04
C TYR A 13 -6.23 -1.83 14.30
N TRP A 14 -6.36 -1.15 15.43
CA TRP A 14 -6.54 -1.75 16.75
C TRP A 14 -7.96 -1.49 17.26
N PRO A 15 -8.49 -2.37 18.16
CA PRO A 15 -9.76 -2.13 18.85
C PRO A 15 -9.74 -0.82 19.63
N LYS A 16 -10.90 -0.17 19.71
CA LYS A 16 -11.06 1.14 20.37
C LYS A 16 -10.47 1.16 21.79
N GLN A 17 -10.78 0.15 22.60
CA GLN A 17 -10.29 0.09 23.99
C GLN A 17 -8.76 0.00 24.04
N THR A 18 -8.15 -0.78 23.14
CA THR A 18 -6.70 -0.89 23.00
C THR A 18 -6.07 0.45 22.67
N VAL A 19 -6.68 1.23 21.75
CA VAL A 19 -6.16 2.56 21.39
C VAL A 19 -6.21 3.51 22.58
N PHE A 20 -7.30 3.55 23.34
CA PHE A 20 -7.40 4.40 24.54
C PHE A 20 -6.35 4.02 25.57
N ALA A 21 -6.25 2.75 25.96
CA ALA A 21 -5.27 2.27 26.92
C ALA A 21 -3.84 2.57 26.46
N TRP A 22 -3.54 2.41 25.16
CA TRP A 22 -2.24 2.70 24.60
C TRP A 22 -1.89 4.18 24.76
N TYR A 23 -2.78 5.12 24.43
CA TYR A 23 -2.53 6.56 24.60
C TYR A 23 -2.46 6.99 26.05
N ASP A 24 -3.16 6.32 26.98
CA ASP A 24 -3.01 6.54 28.43
C ASP A 24 -1.60 6.19 28.94
N HIS A 25 -0.96 5.16 28.35
CA HIS A 25 0.45 4.86 28.61
C HIS A 25 1.37 5.91 27.98
N ILE A 26 1.10 6.32 26.74
CA ILE A 26 1.90 7.34 26.04
C ILE A 26 1.85 8.70 26.74
N ALA A 27 0.73 9.06 27.36
CA ALA A 27 0.62 10.28 28.16
C ALA A 27 1.70 10.42 29.24
N LYS A 28 2.22 9.29 29.74
CA LYS A 28 3.23 9.22 30.80
C LYS A 28 4.68 9.16 30.28
N THR A 29 4.90 9.16 28.97
CA THR A 29 6.25 9.08 28.36
C THR A 29 6.81 10.47 28.07
N ASP A 30 8.11 10.53 27.73
CA ASP A 30 8.82 11.77 27.38
C ASP A 30 8.69 12.13 25.87
N ALA A 31 7.65 11.67 25.18
CA ALA A 31 7.30 12.17 23.85
C ALA A 31 6.79 13.62 23.95
N ASP A 32 7.28 14.51 23.08
CA ASP A 32 6.89 15.93 23.10
C ASP A 32 5.62 16.19 22.27
N ILE A 33 5.47 15.48 21.12
CA ILE A 33 4.47 15.76 20.10
C ILE A 33 3.73 14.48 19.75
N ILE A 34 2.40 14.54 19.68
CA ILE A 34 1.58 13.37 19.35
C ILE A 34 0.62 13.70 18.20
N TYR A 35 0.66 12.89 17.14
CA TYR A 35 -0.26 12.95 16.02
C TYR A 35 -1.38 11.92 16.19
N LEU A 36 -2.62 12.36 16.06
CA LEU A 36 -3.83 11.55 16.27
C LEU A 36 -4.66 11.48 14.99
N GLY A 37 -5.32 10.37 14.76
CA GLY A 37 -6.27 10.22 13.66
C GLY A 37 -6.04 8.96 12.84
N GLU A 38 -7.00 8.66 11.99
CA GLU A 38 -6.92 7.56 11.03
C GLU A 38 -6.39 8.07 9.69
N THR A 39 -5.15 7.73 9.36
CA THR A 39 -4.47 8.20 8.15
C THR A 39 -4.47 7.17 7.02
N VAL A 40 -4.67 5.89 7.33
CA VAL A 40 -4.50 4.79 6.38
C VAL A 40 -5.76 4.50 5.59
N CYS A 41 -6.88 4.19 6.25
CA CYS A 41 -8.06 3.69 5.55
C CYS A 41 -9.36 4.34 6.04
N ALA A 42 -10.09 4.98 5.12
CA ALA A 42 -11.37 5.63 5.39
C ALA A 42 -12.45 4.71 6.00
N ARG A 43 -12.31 3.40 5.83
CA ARG A 43 -13.26 2.40 6.37
C ARG A 43 -13.00 2.02 7.83
N ARG A 44 -11.87 2.38 8.41
CA ARG A 44 -11.55 2.12 9.81
C ARG A 44 -12.35 3.07 10.71
N HIS A 45 -13.27 2.53 11.50
CA HIS A 45 -14.28 3.31 12.25
C HIS A 45 -14.32 2.98 13.74
N GLU A 46 -13.30 2.33 14.29
CA GLU A 46 -13.20 2.05 15.72
C GLU A 46 -13.31 3.35 16.55
N LEU A 47 -12.66 4.43 16.08
CA LEU A 47 -12.73 5.74 16.70
C LEU A 47 -13.39 6.76 15.78
N ARG A 48 -14.21 7.62 16.38
CA ARG A 48 -14.82 8.78 15.75
C ARG A 48 -14.06 10.05 16.14
N LEU A 49 -14.36 11.17 15.50
CA LEU A 49 -13.70 12.45 15.81
C LEU A 49 -13.83 12.81 17.29
N ALA A 50 -14.98 12.56 17.93
CA ALA A 50 -15.16 12.81 19.36
C ALA A 50 -14.21 12.00 20.24
N ASP A 51 -13.95 10.74 19.86
CA ASP A 51 -13.00 9.88 20.57
C ASP A 51 -11.57 10.41 20.42
N TRP A 52 -11.19 10.81 19.20
CA TRP A 52 -9.87 11.43 18.93
C TRP A 52 -9.68 12.74 19.70
N LEU A 53 -10.73 13.56 19.82
CA LEU A 53 -10.68 14.79 20.61
C LEU A 53 -10.55 14.50 22.11
N ALA A 54 -11.23 13.48 22.64
CA ALA A 54 -11.08 13.08 24.05
C ALA A 54 -9.65 12.61 24.37
N ILE A 55 -9.04 11.82 23.47
CA ILE A 55 -7.62 11.41 23.59
C ILE A 55 -6.71 12.65 23.50
N ALA A 56 -7.00 13.57 22.58
CA ALA A 56 -6.24 14.80 22.42
C ALA A 56 -6.24 15.65 23.68
N ASP A 57 -7.39 15.79 24.33
CA ASP A 57 -7.56 16.56 25.56
C ASP A 57 -6.75 15.96 26.71
N ASN A 58 -6.75 14.63 26.85
CA ASN A 58 -5.94 13.93 27.86
C ASN A 58 -4.44 14.12 27.63
N LEU A 59 -3.98 13.98 26.39
CA LEU A 59 -2.57 14.18 26.04
C LEU A 59 -2.12 15.63 26.20
N ALA A 60 -2.95 16.60 25.79
CA ALA A 60 -2.66 18.02 25.99
C ALA A 60 -2.60 18.39 27.48
N ALA A 61 -3.47 17.81 28.31
CA ALA A 61 -3.44 17.99 29.76
C ALA A 61 -2.16 17.41 30.39
N SER A 62 -1.52 16.43 29.78
CA SER A 62 -0.20 15.91 30.17
C SER A 62 0.99 16.73 29.66
N GLY A 63 0.75 17.90 29.03
CA GLY A 63 1.77 18.83 28.55
C GLY A 63 2.32 18.54 27.15
N LYS A 64 1.71 17.66 26.37
CA LYS A 64 2.15 17.31 25.03
C LYS A 64 1.55 18.23 23.96
N GLU A 65 2.32 18.53 22.91
CA GLU A 65 1.79 19.14 21.69
C GLU A 65 0.97 18.06 20.93
N VAL A 66 -0.30 18.37 20.62
CA VAL A 66 -1.21 17.40 19.97
C VAL A 66 -1.69 17.94 18.63
N LEU A 67 -1.69 17.10 17.60
CA LEU A 67 -2.16 17.40 16.26
C LEU A 67 -3.16 16.36 15.78
N LEU A 68 -4.11 16.77 14.92
CA LEU A 68 -5.02 15.85 14.24
C LEU A 68 -4.58 15.65 12.80
N ALA A 69 -4.39 14.41 12.39
CA ALA A 69 -3.95 14.08 11.04
C ALA A 69 -5.13 13.82 10.08
N SER A 70 -5.00 14.31 8.85
CA SER A 70 -5.89 13.94 7.76
C SER A 70 -5.53 12.58 7.18
N GLN A 71 -6.47 11.96 6.46
CA GLN A 71 -6.18 10.77 5.67
C GLN A 71 -5.20 11.07 4.54
N THR A 72 -4.42 10.06 4.17
CA THR A 72 -3.46 10.14 3.05
C THR A 72 -4.16 10.00 1.70
N LEU A 73 -5.24 9.23 1.62
CA LEU A 73 -6.00 9.01 0.40
C LEU A 73 -7.47 9.37 0.61
N LEU A 74 -7.94 10.40 -0.10
CA LEU A 74 -9.32 10.87 -0.08
C LEU A 74 -10.01 10.45 -1.38
N GLU A 75 -10.89 9.44 -1.31
CA GLU A 75 -11.49 8.82 -2.50
C GLU A 75 -12.97 9.16 -2.68
N SER A 76 -13.62 9.69 -1.64
CA SER A 76 -15.07 9.85 -1.64
C SER A 76 -15.53 11.16 -0.99
N GLU A 77 -16.76 11.57 -1.29
CA GLU A 77 -17.38 12.72 -0.61
C GLU A 77 -17.55 12.49 0.90
N SER A 78 -17.68 11.23 1.34
CA SER A 78 -17.71 10.92 2.77
C SER A 78 -16.38 11.20 3.45
N ASP A 79 -15.25 10.99 2.76
CA ASP A 79 -13.92 11.31 3.27
C ASP A 79 -13.72 12.82 3.34
N LEU A 80 -14.14 13.54 2.30
CA LEU A 80 -14.13 15.00 2.32
C LEU A 80 -15.02 15.60 3.42
N LYS A 81 -16.20 15.01 3.69
CA LYS A 81 -17.05 15.43 4.84
C LYS A 81 -16.34 15.24 6.17
N ARG A 82 -15.60 14.14 6.32
CA ARG A 82 -14.81 13.85 7.53
C ARG A 82 -13.66 14.85 7.67
N LEU A 83 -12.92 15.09 6.60
CA LEU A 83 -11.86 16.08 6.56
C LEU A 83 -12.37 17.49 6.91
N ARG A 84 -13.51 17.92 6.35
CA ARG A 84 -14.13 19.22 6.68
C ARG A 84 -14.47 19.34 8.18
N LYS A 85 -14.86 18.22 8.84
CA LYS A 85 -15.12 18.22 10.29
C LYS A 85 -13.83 18.39 11.09
N ILE A 86 -12.73 17.74 10.65
CA ILE A 86 -11.41 17.90 11.26
C ILE A 86 -10.91 19.34 11.05
N ALA A 87 -11.05 19.89 9.86
CA ALA A 87 -10.62 21.26 9.55
C ALA A 87 -11.41 22.35 10.30
N LYS A 88 -12.68 22.11 10.59
CA LYS A 88 -13.53 23.07 11.34
C LYS A 88 -13.22 23.16 12.84
N GLN A 89 -12.58 22.12 13.41
CA GLN A 89 -12.19 22.20 14.81
C GLN A 89 -10.89 23.04 14.94
N ALA A 90 -10.96 24.24 15.43
CA ALA A 90 -9.80 25.11 15.56
C ALA A 90 -8.92 24.82 16.79
N ARG A 91 -9.20 23.75 17.54
CA ARG A 91 -8.55 23.49 18.83
C ARG A 91 -7.16 22.90 18.70
N TYR A 92 -6.96 22.01 17.73
CA TYR A 92 -5.69 21.34 17.46
C TYR A 92 -5.23 21.58 16.03
N PRO A 93 -3.94 21.87 15.79
CA PRO A 93 -3.40 21.98 14.43
C PRO A 93 -3.60 20.68 13.64
N ILE A 94 -3.52 20.77 12.32
CA ILE A 94 -3.73 19.65 11.40
C ILE A 94 -2.42 19.23 10.77
N GLU A 95 -2.16 17.91 10.71
CA GLU A 95 -1.23 17.33 9.75
C GLU A 95 -1.97 17.07 8.44
N ALA A 96 -1.59 17.79 7.40
CA ALA A 96 -2.16 17.64 6.05
C ALA A 96 -1.40 16.57 5.29
N ASN A 97 -2.07 15.46 5.00
CA ASN A 97 -1.54 14.33 4.24
C ASN A 97 -2.06 14.27 2.79
N ASP A 98 -2.90 15.23 2.40
CA ASP A 98 -3.47 15.40 1.07
C ASP A 98 -3.62 16.88 0.75
N MET A 99 -3.56 17.26 -0.53
CA MET A 99 -3.70 18.66 -0.95
C MET A 99 -5.09 19.27 -0.64
N GLY A 100 -6.13 18.43 -0.53
CA GLY A 100 -7.45 18.86 -0.05
C GLY A 100 -7.41 19.32 1.40
N ALA A 101 -6.59 18.68 2.25
CA ALA A 101 -6.36 19.11 3.63
C ALA A 101 -5.58 20.43 3.69
N VAL A 102 -4.56 20.61 2.85
CA VAL A 102 -3.83 21.88 2.70
C VAL A 102 -4.78 23.00 2.33
N LYS A 103 -5.65 22.78 1.33
CA LYS A 103 -6.65 23.77 0.91
C LYS A 103 -7.58 24.16 2.05
N LEU A 104 -8.14 23.18 2.77
CA LEU A 104 -9.06 23.46 3.86
C LEU A 104 -8.39 24.17 5.05
N ALA A 105 -7.16 23.78 5.41
CA ALA A 105 -6.40 24.49 6.44
C ALA A 105 -6.20 25.97 6.07
N ARG A 106 -5.78 26.24 4.83
CA ARG A 106 -5.64 27.60 4.30
C ARG A 106 -6.95 28.38 4.30
N ASP A 107 -8.04 27.76 3.80
CA ASP A 107 -9.36 28.42 3.71
C ASP A 107 -9.89 28.81 5.09
N HIS A 108 -9.51 28.10 6.14
CA HIS A 108 -9.85 28.41 7.54
C HIS A 108 -8.80 29.28 8.26
N GLY A 109 -7.70 29.64 7.60
CA GLY A 109 -6.63 30.44 8.21
C GLY A 109 -5.84 29.70 9.28
N HIS A 110 -5.85 28.35 9.29
CA HIS A 110 -5.14 27.54 10.27
C HIS A 110 -3.74 27.17 9.79
N PRO A 111 -2.69 27.36 10.62
CA PRO A 111 -1.39 26.78 10.34
C PRO A 111 -1.46 25.25 10.39
N PHE A 112 -0.64 24.59 9.57
CA PHE A 112 -0.67 23.13 9.46
C PHE A 112 0.74 22.53 9.37
N VAL A 113 0.84 21.24 9.62
CA VAL A 113 2.01 20.42 9.34
C VAL A 113 1.84 19.74 7.99
N ALA A 114 2.83 19.85 7.12
CA ALA A 114 2.84 19.15 5.84
C ALA A 114 3.38 17.72 6.02
N GLY A 115 2.51 16.72 5.92
CA GLY A 115 2.88 15.31 6.07
C GLY A 115 3.72 14.79 4.90
N ALA A 116 4.44 13.69 5.10
CA ALA A 116 5.35 13.08 4.11
C ALA A 116 4.66 12.69 2.79
N SER A 117 3.38 12.36 2.83
CA SER A 117 2.58 12.00 1.65
C SER A 117 2.32 13.15 0.67
N LEU A 118 2.62 14.40 1.04
CA LEU A 118 2.63 15.54 0.12
C LEU A 118 3.82 15.53 -0.84
N ASN A 119 4.79 14.62 -0.65
CA ASN A 119 5.91 14.37 -1.56
C ASN A 119 6.77 15.62 -1.85
N LEU A 120 7.22 16.28 -0.79
CA LEU A 120 8.04 17.50 -0.89
C LEU A 120 9.51 17.15 -1.10
N TYR A 121 9.95 17.02 -2.35
CA TYR A 121 11.31 16.61 -2.73
C TYR A 121 12.24 17.75 -3.14
N ASN A 122 11.74 18.97 -3.26
CA ASN A 122 12.54 20.11 -3.71
C ASN A 122 12.11 21.42 -3.01
N GLU A 123 12.99 22.39 -3.04
CA GLU A 123 12.82 23.69 -2.39
C GLU A 123 11.63 24.50 -2.94
N HIS A 124 11.30 24.35 -4.22
CA HIS A 124 10.19 25.09 -4.83
C HIS A 124 8.83 24.60 -4.30
N THR A 125 8.65 23.29 -4.19
CA THR A 125 7.41 22.72 -3.60
C THR A 125 7.34 23.01 -2.10
N LEU A 126 8.48 22.93 -1.38
CA LEU A 126 8.53 23.29 0.02
C LEU A 126 8.17 24.78 0.22
N ALA A 127 8.76 25.69 -0.54
CA ALA A 127 8.44 27.12 -0.49
C ALA A 127 6.96 27.41 -0.81
N LEU A 128 6.36 26.66 -1.74
CA LEU A 128 4.93 26.78 -2.04
C LEU A 128 4.08 26.38 -0.83
N ILE A 129 4.34 25.24 -0.23
CA ILE A 129 3.59 24.72 0.92
C ILE A 129 3.78 25.63 2.15
N ARG A 130 4.98 26.18 2.35
CA ARG A 130 5.24 27.19 3.38
C ARG A 130 4.37 28.44 3.19
N ARG A 131 4.28 28.97 1.97
CA ARG A 131 3.40 30.12 1.64
C ARG A 131 1.92 29.80 1.84
N LEU A 132 1.52 28.53 1.76
CA LEU A 132 0.14 28.10 2.03
C LEU A 132 -0.17 27.96 3.53
N GLY A 133 0.83 28.13 4.42
CA GLY A 133 0.64 28.15 5.87
C GLY A 133 1.25 26.96 6.64
N ALA A 134 2.04 26.11 5.99
CA ALA A 134 2.76 25.06 6.70
C ALA A 134 3.84 25.66 7.62
N TYR A 135 3.81 25.39 8.91
CA TYR A 135 4.86 25.82 9.85
C TYR A 135 5.89 24.73 10.09
N ARG A 136 5.51 23.46 9.88
CA ARG A 136 6.33 22.25 10.00
C ARG A 136 6.11 21.39 8.77
N TRP A 137 7.11 20.58 8.40
CA TRP A 137 6.98 19.63 7.31
C TRP A 137 7.77 18.35 7.60
N GLN A 138 7.34 17.27 6.98
CA GLN A 138 7.98 15.98 7.04
C GLN A 138 8.52 15.61 5.66
N PRO A 139 9.84 15.46 5.48
CA PRO A 139 10.41 14.95 4.23
C PRO A 139 9.98 13.50 3.99
N PRO A 140 9.85 13.07 2.71
CA PRO A 140 9.66 11.66 2.38
C PRO A 140 10.75 10.77 3.01
N ALA A 141 10.35 9.60 3.54
CA ALA A 141 11.25 8.75 4.32
C ALA A 141 12.40 8.16 3.48
N GLU A 142 12.27 8.09 2.16
CA GLU A 142 13.31 7.66 1.23
C GLU A 142 14.30 8.76 0.83
N LEU A 143 14.13 9.98 1.32
CA LEU A 143 15.06 11.07 1.03
C LEU A 143 16.38 10.84 1.78
N SER A 144 17.49 10.72 1.03
CA SER A 144 18.79 10.51 1.66
C SER A 144 19.30 11.75 2.39
N ARG A 145 20.20 11.55 3.34
CA ARG A 145 20.90 12.63 4.05
C ARG A 145 21.43 13.72 3.12
N ALA A 146 22.13 13.32 2.06
CA ALA A 146 22.75 14.25 1.12
C ALA A 146 21.70 15.10 0.41
N LYS A 147 20.60 14.48 -0.06
CA LYS A 147 19.50 15.20 -0.71
C LYS A 147 18.75 16.10 0.26
N LEU A 148 18.52 15.65 1.49
CA LEU A 148 17.91 16.48 2.54
C LEU A 148 18.77 17.71 2.85
N ALA A 149 20.09 17.54 3.00
CA ALA A 149 21.02 18.63 3.23
C ALA A 149 20.98 19.67 2.08
N THR A 150 20.98 19.20 0.83
CA THR A 150 20.87 20.07 -0.35
C THR A 150 19.56 20.85 -0.35
N LEU A 151 18.43 20.20 -0.06
CA LEU A 151 17.11 20.82 -0.02
C LEU A 151 17.03 21.87 1.09
N LEU A 152 17.50 21.55 2.29
CA LEU A 152 17.52 22.51 3.42
C LEU A 152 18.41 23.71 3.12
N ALA A 153 19.60 23.50 2.55
CA ALA A 153 20.51 24.59 2.18
C ALA A 153 19.94 25.50 1.07
N ALA A 154 19.16 24.94 0.14
CA ALA A 154 18.50 25.70 -0.93
C ALA A 154 17.23 26.44 -0.45
N SER A 155 16.68 26.08 0.71
CA SER A 155 15.43 26.65 1.23
C SER A 155 15.70 27.88 2.10
N ALA A 156 15.18 29.04 1.71
CA ALA A 156 15.34 30.29 2.49
C ALA A 156 14.65 30.23 3.86
N ASP A 157 13.50 29.55 3.94
CA ASP A 157 12.74 29.29 5.17
C ASP A 157 12.13 27.89 5.11
N PRO A 158 12.84 26.84 5.53
CA PRO A 158 12.32 25.49 5.51
C PRO A 158 11.23 25.25 6.58
N GLY A 159 11.11 26.10 7.59
CA GLY A 159 10.27 25.86 8.76
C GLY A 159 10.82 24.73 9.66
N GLU A 160 9.99 24.26 10.59
CA GLU A 160 10.36 23.11 11.42
C GLU A 160 10.42 21.85 10.56
N THR A 161 11.56 21.15 10.59
CA THR A 161 11.74 19.88 9.87
C THR A 161 11.61 18.72 10.84
N GLU A 162 10.73 17.77 10.51
CA GLU A 162 10.44 16.56 11.28
C GLU A 162 10.79 15.32 10.46
N LEU A 163 11.79 14.55 10.89
CA LEU A 163 12.32 13.41 10.14
C LEU A 163 11.81 12.08 10.69
N PHE A 164 11.30 11.19 9.82
CA PHE A 164 10.94 9.83 10.19
C PHE A 164 12.17 9.05 10.63
N ALA A 165 12.25 8.66 11.90
CA ALA A 165 13.44 8.10 12.51
C ALA A 165 13.28 6.68 13.03
N TRP A 166 12.05 6.21 13.30
CA TRP A 166 11.80 4.88 13.84
C TRP A 166 10.55 4.24 13.26
N GLY A 167 10.66 2.93 12.95
CA GLY A 167 9.55 2.06 12.63
C GLY A 167 9.49 1.61 11.17
N LYS A 168 8.46 0.85 10.81
CA LYS A 168 8.22 0.44 9.42
C LYS A 168 7.90 1.64 8.56
N ILE A 169 8.60 1.76 7.43
CA ILE A 169 8.48 2.90 6.52
C ILE A 169 7.20 2.75 5.69
N PRO A 170 6.27 3.72 5.71
CA PRO A 170 5.18 3.80 4.75
C PRO A 170 5.72 4.00 3.33
N LEU A 171 5.49 3.05 2.42
CA LEU A 171 6.03 3.08 1.06
C LEU A 171 5.00 3.50 0.01
N ALA A 172 3.75 3.02 0.15
CA ALA A 172 2.72 3.31 -0.82
C ALA A 172 1.32 3.20 -0.21
N TYR A 173 0.37 3.94 -0.81
CA TYR A 173 -1.05 3.83 -0.55
C TYR A 173 -1.79 3.54 -1.85
N SER A 174 -2.75 2.63 -1.81
CA SER A 174 -3.52 2.22 -2.98
C SER A 174 -5.02 2.33 -2.70
N SER A 175 -5.82 2.71 -3.69
CA SER A 175 -7.27 2.64 -3.54
C SER A 175 -7.80 1.21 -3.41
N ARG A 176 -6.95 0.21 -3.60
CA ARG A 176 -7.25 -1.22 -3.41
C ARG A 176 -6.75 -1.70 -2.05
N CYS A 177 -7.58 -2.48 -1.34
CA CYS A 177 -7.20 -3.05 -0.06
C CYS A 177 -6.55 -4.43 -0.26
N PHE A 178 -5.24 -4.51 -0.08
CA PHE A 178 -4.51 -5.77 -0.23
C PHE A 178 -4.83 -6.78 0.88
N THR A 179 -5.11 -6.32 2.11
CA THR A 179 -5.59 -7.20 3.18
C THR A 179 -6.93 -7.84 2.80
N ALA A 180 -7.93 -7.08 2.36
CA ALA A 180 -9.21 -7.64 1.92
C ALA A 180 -9.01 -8.63 0.77
N ARG A 181 -8.15 -8.29 -0.19
CA ARG A 181 -7.84 -9.17 -1.32
C ARG A 181 -7.20 -10.49 -0.91
N HIS A 182 -6.32 -10.48 0.10
CA HIS A 182 -5.74 -11.72 0.65
C HIS A 182 -6.82 -12.69 1.13
N TYR A 183 -7.91 -12.17 1.71
CA TYR A 183 -9.07 -12.94 2.16
C TYR A 183 -10.15 -13.13 1.08
N ASN A 184 -9.86 -12.82 -0.20
CA ASN A 184 -10.84 -12.86 -1.31
C ASN A 184 -12.09 -12.00 -1.05
N LEU A 185 -11.94 -10.88 -0.34
CA LEU A 185 -13.00 -9.93 -0.04
C LEU A 185 -12.84 -8.66 -0.89
N ASN A 186 -13.97 -8.02 -1.21
CA ASN A 186 -13.97 -6.68 -1.77
C ASN A 186 -13.62 -5.64 -0.70
N LYS A 187 -13.00 -4.52 -1.09
CA LYS A 187 -12.68 -3.40 -0.19
C LYS A 187 -13.92 -2.93 0.58
N ASP A 188 -15.08 -2.90 -0.09
CA ASP A 188 -16.34 -2.42 0.50
C ASP A 188 -16.99 -3.42 1.46
N ASN A 189 -16.59 -4.67 1.43
CA ASN A 189 -17.01 -5.72 2.37
C ASN A 189 -15.79 -6.42 2.97
N CYS A 190 -14.83 -5.64 3.48
CA CYS A 190 -13.54 -6.15 3.97
C CYS A 190 -13.64 -6.88 5.33
N GLN A 191 -14.82 -6.86 5.98
CA GLN A 191 -15.05 -7.44 7.32
C GLN A 191 -14.00 -7.00 8.36
N PHE A 192 -13.32 -5.88 8.10
CA PHE A 192 -12.28 -5.32 8.96
C PHE A 192 -11.15 -6.30 9.34
N ARG A 193 -10.79 -7.20 8.40
CA ARG A 193 -9.75 -8.23 8.60
C ARG A 193 -8.41 -7.70 9.09
N CYS A 194 -8.12 -6.42 8.89
CA CYS A 194 -6.91 -5.79 9.42
C CYS A 194 -6.86 -5.73 10.96
N LEU A 195 -7.99 -5.90 11.68
CA LEU A 195 -8.00 -6.07 13.14
C LEU A 195 -7.31 -7.35 13.61
N GLU A 196 -7.26 -8.37 12.75
CA GLU A 196 -6.60 -9.65 13.04
C GLU A 196 -5.05 -9.55 12.91
N HIS A 197 -4.55 -8.41 12.41
CA HIS A 197 -3.15 -8.17 12.12
C HIS A 197 -2.67 -6.86 12.76
N PRO A 198 -2.43 -6.82 14.08
CA PRO A 198 -2.10 -5.59 14.81
C PRO A 198 -0.79 -4.93 14.37
N HIS A 199 0.06 -5.65 13.63
CA HIS A 199 1.31 -5.16 13.05
C HIS A 199 1.35 -5.26 11.52
N GLY A 200 0.18 -5.46 10.88
CA GLY A 200 0.07 -5.75 9.46
C GLY A 200 0.47 -7.19 9.11
N MET A 201 0.36 -7.54 7.84
CA MET A 201 0.62 -8.87 7.30
C MET A 201 1.99 -8.88 6.60
N THR A 202 2.87 -9.78 6.96
CA THR A 202 4.14 -9.96 6.23
C THR A 202 3.87 -10.52 4.84
N MET A 203 4.54 -9.96 3.85
CA MET A 203 4.57 -10.47 2.48
C MET A 203 6.00 -10.88 2.15
N ASP A 204 6.16 -12.15 1.80
CA ASP A 204 7.45 -12.74 1.46
C ASP A 204 7.71 -12.70 -0.05
N THR A 205 8.99 -12.73 -0.44
CA THR A 205 9.41 -13.01 -1.82
C THR A 205 9.08 -14.46 -2.20
N ARG A 206 9.32 -14.82 -3.46
CA ARG A 206 9.18 -16.23 -3.92
C ARG A 206 10.12 -17.18 -3.19
N GLU A 207 11.28 -16.68 -2.76
CA GLU A 207 12.30 -17.39 -1.98
C GLU A 207 11.96 -17.46 -0.49
N LYS A 208 10.75 -17.06 -0.09
CA LYS A 208 10.25 -17.02 1.29
C LYS A 208 11.06 -16.13 2.22
N THR A 209 11.62 -15.05 1.69
CA THR A 209 12.28 -14.02 2.49
C THR A 209 11.28 -12.89 2.76
N PRO A 210 11.09 -12.47 4.02
CA PRO A 210 10.23 -11.34 4.36
C PRO A 210 10.68 -10.06 3.64
N PHE A 211 9.74 -9.39 2.94
CA PHE A 211 10.05 -8.28 2.06
C PHE A 211 9.24 -7.02 2.36
N LEU A 212 7.92 -7.13 2.48
CA LEU A 212 7.03 -6.02 2.75
C LEU A 212 6.05 -6.35 3.88
N THR A 213 5.37 -5.33 4.38
CA THR A 213 4.22 -5.47 5.28
C THR A 213 3.01 -4.83 4.62
N ILE A 214 1.93 -5.59 4.55
CA ILE A 214 0.63 -5.15 4.03
C ILE A 214 -0.27 -4.74 5.18
N ASN A 215 -0.79 -3.53 5.13
CA ASN A 215 -1.62 -2.95 6.18
C ASN A 215 -2.86 -2.27 5.57
N GLY A 216 -3.87 -3.05 5.24
CA GLY A 216 -5.05 -2.54 4.54
C GLY A 216 -4.73 -2.09 3.12
N ILE A 217 -4.84 -0.79 2.88
CA ILE A 217 -4.49 -0.13 1.60
C ILE A 217 -3.04 0.35 1.56
N GLN A 218 -2.33 0.24 2.67
CA GLN A 218 -0.95 0.69 2.82
C GLN A 218 0.01 -0.47 2.64
N THR A 219 1.10 -0.21 1.92
CA THR A 219 2.28 -1.06 1.83
C THR A 219 3.41 -0.41 2.61
N MET A 220 4.06 -1.17 3.48
CA MET A 220 5.16 -0.72 4.34
C MET A 220 6.39 -1.58 4.11
N SER A 221 7.55 -1.09 4.54
CA SER A 221 8.76 -1.92 4.62
C SER A 221 8.55 -3.09 5.58
N HIS A 222 9.27 -4.20 5.35
CA HIS A 222 9.36 -5.26 6.36
C HIS A 222 10.28 -4.85 7.51
N GLY A 223 11.45 -4.30 7.19
CA GLY A 223 12.39 -3.76 8.17
C GLY A 223 11.88 -2.49 8.83
N SER A 224 12.32 -2.26 10.06
CA SER A 224 12.08 -1.02 10.81
C SER A 224 13.25 -0.08 10.65
N GLN A 225 13.01 1.12 10.11
CA GLN A 225 14.05 2.16 10.08
C GLN A 225 14.45 2.55 11.49
N SER A 226 15.75 2.74 11.72
CA SER A 226 16.28 3.37 12.93
C SER A 226 17.38 4.35 12.56
N LEU A 227 17.11 5.64 12.77
CA LEU A 227 18.09 6.71 12.57
C LEU A 227 18.69 7.21 13.90
N LEU A 228 18.48 6.49 15.00
CA LEU A 228 18.97 6.90 16.31
C LEU A 228 20.50 7.10 16.33
N ALA A 229 21.25 6.26 15.60
CA ALA A 229 22.70 6.40 15.47
C ALA A 229 23.14 7.73 14.84
N HIS A 230 22.25 8.34 14.06
CA HIS A 230 22.52 9.55 13.29
C HIS A 230 21.95 10.82 13.93
N HIS A 231 21.42 10.74 15.17
CA HIS A 231 20.72 11.86 15.84
C HIS A 231 21.52 13.16 15.89
N ALA A 232 22.83 13.07 16.15
CA ALA A 232 23.71 14.25 16.20
C ALA A 232 23.92 14.88 14.81
N ASP A 233 24.09 14.05 13.76
CA ASP A 233 24.22 14.50 12.39
C ASP A 233 22.88 15.09 11.87
N ILE A 234 21.76 14.50 12.24
CA ILE A 234 20.41 15.01 11.93
C ILE A 234 20.21 16.40 12.57
N ALA A 235 20.58 16.55 13.85
CA ALA A 235 20.52 17.85 14.52
C ALA A 235 21.43 18.90 13.87
N ALA A 236 22.62 18.50 13.43
CA ALA A 236 23.56 19.39 12.72
C ALA A 236 23.03 19.87 11.35
N LEU A 237 22.12 19.11 10.71
CA LEU A 237 21.43 19.55 9.49
C LEU A 237 20.31 20.58 9.77
N GLY A 238 20.00 20.90 11.02
CA GLY A 238 18.91 21.78 11.40
C GLY A 238 17.54 21.09 11.54
N VAL A 239 17.49 19.75 11.51
CA VAL A 239 16.29 18.99 11.82
C VAL A 239 16.04 19.03 13.32
N GLY A 240 14.88 19.48 13.73
CA GLY A 240 14.53 19.68 15.15
C GLY A 240 13.73 18.54 15.78
N ILE A 241 13.15 17.66 14.99
CA ILE A 241 12.17 16.67 15.47
C ILE A 241 12.44 15.30 14.85
N LEU A 242 12.51 14.25 15.69
CA LEU A 242 12.55 12.85 15.28
C LEU A 242 11.16 12.23 15.41
N ARG A 243 10.60 11.73 14.31
CA ARG A 243 9.30 11.06 14.29
C ARG A 243 9.45 9.56 14.48
N LEU A 244 8.74 9.04 15.48
CA LEU A 244 8.65 7.62 15.78
C LEU A 244 7.27 7.09 15.34
N SER A 245 7.26 5.96 14.62
CA SER A 245 6.01 5.29 14.24
C SER A 245 5.50 4.44 15.40
N PRO A 246 4.23 4.60 15.81
CA PRO A 246 3.63 3.80 16.86
C PRO A 246 3.61 2.29 16.55
N GLN A 247 3.90 1.48 17.57
CA GLN A 247 3.69 0.04 17.60
C GLN A 247 2.98 -0.35 18.91
N LEU A 248 2.34 -1.50 18.92
CA LEU A 248 1.46 -1.89 20.03
C LEU A 248 2.26 -2.14 21.31
N GLU A 249 3.34 -2.91 21.20
CA GLU A 249 4.19 -3.29 22.32
C GLU A 249 5.44 -2.40 22.38
N HIS A 250 6.00 -2.28 23.57
CA HIS A 250 7.32 -1.70 23.86
C HIS A 250 7.52 -0.20 23.52
N MET A 251 6.46 0.51 23.08
CA MET A 251 6.60 1.90 22.64
C MET A 251 7.16 2.85 23.73
N PRO A 252 6.76 2.76 25.02
CA PRO A 252 7.35 3.56 26.09
C PRO A 252 8.86 3.36 26.22
N ARG A 253 9.36 2.11 26.12
CA ARG A 253 10.81 1.83 26.20
C ARG A 253 11.56 2.36 24.98
N ILE A 254 10.96 2.26 23.78
CA ILE A 254 11.54 2.82 22.56
C ILE A 254 11.72 4.35 22.68
N ILE A 255 10.72 5.05 23.21
CA ILE A 255 10.78 6.50 23.46
C ILE A 255 11.88 6.83 24.47
N ASP A 256 11.93 6.09 25.58
CA ASP A 256 12.91 6.28 26.63
C ASP A 256 14.34 6.08 26.12
N LEU A 257 14.62 5.02 25.35
CA LEU A 257 15.93 4.78 24.75
C LEU A 257 16.36 5.91 23.79
N HIS A 258 15.43 6.42 22.97
CA HIS A 258 15.72 7.57 22.12
C HIS A 258 16.07 8.81 22.96
N ARG A 259 15.34 9.03 24.05
CA ARG A 259 15.58 10.16 24.95
C ARG A 259 16.94 10.05 25.66
N GLN A 260 17.26 8.87 26.17
CA GLN A 260 18.52 8.60 26.86
C GLN A 260 19.75 8.78 25.96
N VAL A 261 19.67 8.33 24.69
CA VAL A 261 20.74 8.53 23.71
C VAL A 261 20.88 10.00 23.33
N ILE A 262 19.79 10.71 23.07
CA ILE A 262 19.81 12.15 22.75
C ILE A 262 20.40 12.95 23.92
N ALA A 263 20.12 12.54 25.16
CA ALA A 263 20.68 13.16 26.36
C ALA A 263 22.14 12.75 26.65
N GLY A 264 22.69 11.79 25.91
CA GLY A 264 24.05 11.26 26.14
C GLY A 264 24.18 10.33 27.34
N HIS A 265 23.07 9.83 27.89
CA HIS A 265 23.08 8.95 29.07
C HIS A 265 23.37 7.49 28.70
N VAL A 266 23.02 7.06 27.51
CA VAL A 266 23.23 5.69 27.02
C VAL A 266 24.02 5.73 25.70
N PRO A 267 25.08 4.91 25.55
CA PRO A 267 25.82 4.78 24.31
C PRO A 267 24.94 4.24 23.18
N ILE A 268 25.13 4.75 21.96
CA ILE A 268 24.35 4.37 20.77
C ILE A 268 24.35 2.84 20.54
N ALA A 269 25.55 2.21 20.67
CA ALA A 269 25.68 0.77 20.43
C ALA A 269 24.87 -0.07 21.44
N GLU A 270 24.76 0.37 22.67
CA GLU A 270 23.96 -0.26 23.73
C GLU A 270 22.46 -0.09 23.42
N ALA A 271 22.03 1.14 23.12
CA ALA A 271 20.65 1.41 22.78
C ALA A 271 20.19 0.63 21.54
N LEU A 272 21.02 0.51 20.50
CA LEU A 272 20.68 -0.28 19.30
C LEU A 272 20.57 -1.77 19.59
N ARG A 273 21.41 -2.32 20.48
CA ARG A 273 21.28 -3.72 20.90
C ARG A 273 19.96 -3.98 21.63
N GLU A 274 19.53 -3.03 22.45
CA GLU A 274 18.26 -3.12 23.16
C GLU A 274 17.06 -2.87 22.24
N LEU A 275 17.15 -1.93 21.30
CA LEU A 275 16.08 -1.62 20.33
C LEU A 275 15.84 -2.75 19.33
N ALA A 276 16.86 -3.51 18.94
CA ALA A 276 16.74 -4.52 17.91
C ALA A 276 15.67 -5.59 18.19
N PRO A 277 15.57 -6.20 19.39
CA PRO A 277 14.50 -7.15 19.70
C PRO A 277 13.13 -6.50 19.88
N LEU A 278 13.05 -5.18 20.09
CA LEU A 278 11.79 -4.46 20.25
C LEU A 278 11.16 -4.03 18.90
N ALA A 279 11.94 -4.09 17.83
CA ALA A 279 11.50 -3.65 16.51
C ALA A 279 10.58 -4.66 15.83
N LEU A 280 9.62 -4.17 15.02
CA LEU A 280 8.72 -5.00 14.20
C LEU A 280 9.40 -5.54 12.94
N GLY A 281 10.67 -5.91 13.02
CA GLY A 281 11.50 -6.40 11.91
C GLY A 281 12.95 -6.02 12.11
N THR A 282 13.82 -6.40 11.16
CA THR A 282 15.25 -6.02 11.22
C THR A 282 15.43 -4.51 11.17
N LEU A 283 16.39 -3.98 11.93
CA LEU A 283 16.72 -2.56 11.86
C LEU A 283 17.43 -2.24 10.54
N VAL A 284 16.98 -1.17 9.86
CA VAL A 284 17.49 -0.70 8.58
C VAL A 284 17.72 0.81 8.60
N ASP A 285 18.67 1.31 7.79
CA ASP A 285 18.92 2.74 7.59
C ASP A 285 19.37 3.08 6.14
N GLY A 286 19.19 2.15 5.21
CA GLY A 286 19.69 2.26 3.84
C GLY A 286 19.32 3.56 3.15
N TYR A 287 18.09 4.03 3.27
CA TYR A 287 17.66 5.29 2.65
C TYR A 287 18.45 6.52 3.13
N TRP A 288 18.82 6.57 4.40
CA TRP A 288 19.64 7.66 4.94
C TRP A 288 20.97 7.79 4.20
N HIS A 289 21.55 6.67 3.80
CA HIS A 289 22.82 6.59 3.06
C HIS A 289 22.65 6.68 1.53
N GLY A 290 21.43 6.81 1.02
CA GLY A 290 21.14 6.80 -0.42
C GLY A 290 21.14 5.41 -1.04
N ASN A 291 21.04 4.37 -0.21
CA ASN A 291 21.01 2.96 -0.56
C ASN A 291 19.56 2.40 -0.53
N PRO A 292 19.33 1.17 -1.01
CA PRO A 292 18.03 0.52 -0.84
C PRO A 292 17.57 0.48 0.61
N GLY A 293 16.29 0.79 0.86
CA GLY A 293 15.73 0.89 2.21
C GLY A 293 15.71 -0.41 3.02
N ILE A 294 16.02 -1.56 2.39
CA ILE A 294 16.16 -2.86 3.05
C ILE A 294 17.56 -3.11 3.63
N GLU A 295 18.53 -2.24 3.35
CA GLU A 295 19.88 -2.42 3.87
C GLU A 295 19.93 -2.26 5.38
N LYS A 296 20.58 -3.26 6.01
CA LYS A 296 20.74 -3.31 7.45
C LYS A 296 21.83 -2.35 7.92
N ILE A 297 21.67 -1.83 9.12
CA ILE A 297 22.69 -1.04 9.81
C ILE A 297 23.96 -1.87 9.97
N LYS A 298 25.03 -1.49 9.28
CA LYS A 298 26.30 -2.26 9.28
C LYS A 298 27.21 -1.94 10.49
N THR A 299 27.15 -0.72 10.98
CA THR A 299 28.14 -0.14 11.90
C THR A 299 28.04 -0.69 13.34
N TYR A 300 26.93 -1.28 13.74
CA TYR A 300 26.65 -1.63 15.14
C TYR A 300 26.38 -3.12 15.38
N TYR A 301 26.29 -3.92 14.33
CA TYR A 301 26.18 -5.38 14.41
C TYR A 301 27.55 -6.03 14.15
N SER A 302 28.57 -5.78 14.99
CA SER A 302 29.72 -6.67 15.01
C SER A 302 29.32 -7.98 15.70
N GLU A 303 29.62 -9.11 15.08
CA GLU A 303 29.23 -10.47 15.49
C GLU A 303 29.71 -10.90 16.90
N ALA A 304 30.49 -10.05 17.57
CA ALA A 304 31.16 -10.40 18.82
C ALA A 304 30.31 -10.33 20.10
N ASN A 305 29.06 -9.84 20.06
CA ASN A 305 28.27 -9.61 21.28
C ASN A 305 26.78 -9.95 21.14
N ALA A 306 26.44 -11.13 20.65
CA ALA A 306 25.06 -11.64 20.61
C ALA A 306 24.73 -12.33 21.96
N GLY A 307 24.59 -11.57 23.03
CA GLY A 307 24.00 -12.07 24.29
C GLY A 307 22.73 -11.28 24.60
N PRO A 308 21.66 -11.89 25.15
CA PRO A 308 20.47 -11.15 25.55
C PRO A 308 20.78 -10.25 26.72
N ILE A 309 20.72 -8.93 26.53
CA ILE A 309 20.94 -7.92 27.59
C ILE A 309 19.63 -7.56 28.31
N TYR A 310 18.49 -7.91 27.72
CA TYR A 310 17.17 -7.55 28.24
C TYR A 310 16.39 -8.79 28.68
N GLN A 311 16.14 -8.89 29.99
CA GLN A 311 15.03 -9.68 30.51
C GLN A 311 13.83 -8.72 30.65
N PRO A 312 12.69 -8.98 30.00
CA PRO A 312 11.53 -8.11 30.12
C PRO A 312 10.98 -8.18 31.55
N GLU A 313 11.25 -7.17 32.36
CA GLU A 313 10.41 -6.91 33.53
C GLU A 313 9.06 -6.44 32.96
N GLU A 314 8.07 -7.30 33.14
CA GLU A 314 6.63 -7.09 32.84
C GLU A 314 6.34 -6.37 31.51
N ALA A 315 6.34 -7.13 30.43
CA ALA A 315 5.65 -6.71 29.21
C ALA A 315 4.19 -6.40 29.58
N ILE A 316 3.77 -5.14 29.42
CA ILE A 316 2.35 -4.77 29.57
C ILE A 316 1.61 -5.56 28.50
N THR A 317 1.02 -6.69 28.90
CA THR A 317 0.21 -7.52 28.03
C THR A 317 -1.13 -6.79 27.84
N ILE A 318 -1.22 -6.01 26.78
CA ILE A 318 -2.50 -5.46 26.34
C ILE A 318 -3.28 -6.63 25.75
N THR A 319 -4.17 -7.21 26.54
CA THR A 319 -5.06 -8.29 26.08
C THR A 319 -6.00 -7.72 25.02
N ILE A 320 -5.85 -8.17 23.78
CA ILE A 320 -6.81 -7.85 22.71
C ILE A 320 -8.06 -8.68 22.97
N PRO A 321 -9.23 -8.08 23.32
CA PRO A 321 -10.45 -8.86 23.50
C PRO A 321 -10.82 -9.53 22.17
N PRO A 322 -11.33 -10.78 22.18
CA PRO A 322 -11.76 -11.44 20.97
C PRO A 322 -12.85 -10.60 20.29
N SER A 323 -12.72 -10.43 18.98
CA SER A 323 -13.71 -9.72 18.14
C SER A 323 -15.11 -10.28 18.40
N PRO A 324 -16.16 -9.45 18.62
CA PRO A 324 -17.52 -9.94 18.80
C PRO A 324 -17.96 -10.66 17.53
N ARG A 325 -18.08 -11.99 17.61
CA ARG A 325 -18.68 -12.79 16.55
C ARG A 325 -20.16 -12.39 16.46
N GLY A 326 -20.57 -11.95 15.27
CA GLY A 326 -21.97 -11.75 14.96
C GLY A 326 -22.78 -13.02 15.31
N GLY A 327 -23.83 -12.86 16.09
CA GLY A 327 -24.63 -13.95 16.59
C GLY A 327 -25.28 -14.75 15.47
N GLY A 328 -25.08 -16.04 15.50
CA GLY A 328 -25.83 -17.07 14.81
C GLY A 328 -25.73 -18.32 15.67
N GLY A 329 -26.84 -18.73 16.27
CA GLY A 329 -26.91 -19.80 17.27
C GLY A 329 -26.59 -21.19 16.69
N GLY A 330 -26.17 -22.08 17.59
CA GLY A 330 -26.11 -23.52 17.32
C GLY A 330 -25.01 -24.23 18.11
N ASP A 331 -25.39 -24.77 19.26
CA ASP A 331 -24.94 -26.00 19.95
C ASP A 331 -23.48 -26.49 19.90
N GLY A 332 -22.92 -26.52 21.07
CA GLY A 332 -22.16 -27.57 21.73
C GLY A 332 -21.05 -28.31 21.00
N VAL A 333 -19.78 -28.13 21.47
CA VAL A 333 -18.77 -29.21 21.54
C VAL A 333 -17.56 -28.73 22.38
N PRO A 334 -16.77 -29.66 22.98
CA PRO A 334 -16.14 -29.49 24.28
C PRO A 334 -14.69 -28.94 24.26
N HIS A 335 -14.26 -28.52 25.44
CA HIS A 335 -12.90 -28.11 25.77
C HIS A 335 -11.83 -29.12 25.35
N VAL A 336 -10.80 -28.64 24.63
CA VAL A 336 -9.50 -29.31 24.54
C VAL A 336 -8.43 -28.34 25.04
N SER A 337 -7.86 -28.68 26.19
CA SER A 337 -6.65 -28.06 26.74
C SER A 337 -5.45 -28.53 25.94
N THR A 338 -4.64 -27.59 25.38
CA THR A 338 -3.34 -27.93 24.78
C THR A 338 -2.22 -27.33 25.61
N HIS A 339 -1.52 -28.22 26.33
CA HIS A 339 -0.18 -27.97 26.83
C HIS A 339 0.81 -27.94 25.65
N ALA A 340 1.62 -26.90 25.57
CA ALA A 340 2.71 -26.79 24.61
C ALA A 340 3.96 -27.46 25.19
N GLU A 341 4.38 -28.58 24.63
CA GLU A 341 5.71 -29.15 24.81
C GLU A 341 6.59 -28.80 23.60
N SER A 342 7.83 -28.38 23.91
CA SER A 342 8.88 -28.07 22.94
C SER A 342 9.43 -29.34 22.27
N PRO A 343 9.70 -29.37 20.97
CA PRO A 343 10.37 -30.50 20.36
C PRO A 343 11.90 -30.31 20.33
N THR A 344 12.58 -31.31 20.88
CA THR A 344 14.01 -31.57 20.82
C THR A 344 14.49 -31.88 19.38
N HIS A 345 15.70 -31.42 19.08
CA HIS A 345 16.46 -31.73 17.86
C HIS A 345 16.56 -33.24 17.58
N ARG A 346 16.19 -33.67 16.39
CA ARG A 346 16.65 -34.92 15.76
C ARG A 346 17.21 -34.63 14.38
N SER A 347 18.47 -34.99 14.21
CA SER A 347 19.22 -35.00 12.96
C SER A 347 18.65 -36.05 11.98
N LEU A 348 18.49 -35.66 10.70
CA LEU A 348 18.11 -36.55 9.61
C LEU A 348 19.29 -36.80 8.66
N PRO A 349 19.44 -37.99 8.09
CA PRO A 349 20.53 -38.35 7.20
C PRO A 349 20.33 -37.84 5.78
N SER A 350 21.46 -37.50 5.15
CA SER A 350 21.58 -37.06 3.75
C SER A 350 21.27 -38.21 2.79
N THR A 351 20.32 -38.02 1.86
CA THR A 351 20.24 -38.83 0.64
C THR A 351 20.25 -37.92 -0.59
N ASN A 352 21.27 -38.17 -1.40
CA ASN A 352 21.42 -37.64 -2.76
C ASN A 352 20.33 -38.20 -3.66
N THR A 353 19.53 -37.36 -4.31
CA THR A 353 18.70 -37.76 -5.45
C THR A 353 18.69 -36.70 -6.53
N ASP A 354 18.99 -37.15 -7.73
CA ASP A 354 19.08 -36.53 -9.03
C ASP A 354 17.85 -35.65 -9.41
N PRO A 355 18.03 -34.39 -9.93
CA PRO A 355 16.91 -33.46 -10.17
C PRO A 355 16.16 -33.64 -11.50
N SER A 356 16.33 -34.72 -12.26
CA SER A 356 15.77 -34.85 -13.62
C SER A 356 14.41 -35.57 -13.76
N LYS A 357 13.74 -35.98 -12.66
CA LYS A 357 12.43 -36.67 -12.75
C LYS A 357 11.44 -36.21 -11.66
N VAL A 358 10.79 -35.05 -11.87
CA VAL A 358 9.53 -34.76 -11.18
C VAL A 358 8.48 -34.34 -12.21
N GLN A 359 7.70 -35.32 -12.65
CA GLN A 359 6.43 -35.10 -13.34
C GLN A 359 5.43 -34.58 -12.31
N ALA A 360 4.88 -33.39 -12.57
CA ALA A 360 3.85 -32.77 -11.75
C ALA A 360 2.51 -33.48 -11.94
N ALA A 361 1.97 -34.05 -10.87
CA ALA A 361 0.59 -34.55 -10.82
C ALA A 361 -0.43 -33.38 -10.91
N PRO A 362 -1.60 -33.59 -11.57
CA PRO A 362 -2.58 -32.51 -11.74
C PRO A 362 -3.30 -32.23 -10.41
N ARG A 363 -3.21 -30.97 -9.94
CA ARG A 363 -3.98 -30.49 -8.79
C ARG A 363 -5.46 -30.38 -9.15
N LYS A 364 -6.32 -30.93 -8.30
CA LYS A 364 -7.79 -30.86 -8.38
C LYS A 364 -8.26 -29.41 -8.42
N HIS A 365 -9.09 -29.10 -9.41
CA HIS A 365 -9.77 -27.82 -9.56
C HIS A 365 -10.70 -27.52 -8.38
N ASP A 366 -10.51 -26.37 -7.76
CA ASP A 366 -11.45 -25.78 -6.82
C ASP A 366 -12.64 -25.18 -7.60
N LYS A 367 -13.85 -25.61 -7.22
CA LYS A 367 -15.10 -25.21 -7.86
C LYS A 367 -15.62 -23.90 -7.26
N SER A 368 -14.98 -22.76 -7.57
CA SER A 368 -15.62 -21.46 -7.44
C SER A 368 -16.38 -21.15 -8.73
N GLN A 369 -17.66 -20.84 -8.64
CA GLN A 369 -18.68 -20.76 -9.68
C GLN A 369 -18.16 -20.31 -11.05
N PRO A 370 -18.34 -21.11 -12.13
CA PRO A 370 -17.93 -20.73 -13.47
C PRO A 370 -18.91 -19.71 -14.03
N GLY A 371 -18.43 -18.51 -14.37
CA GLY A 371 -19.09 -17.74 -15.42
C GLY A 371 -19.25 -18.70 -16.61
N ARG A 372 -20.44 -18.75 -17.22
CA ARG A 372 -20.78 -19.70 -18.30
C ARG A 372 -19.68 -19.75 -19.35
N VAL A 373 -18.84 -20.76 -19.25
CA VAL A 373 -17.88 -21.12 -20.30
C VAL A 373 -18.70 -21.64 -21.47
N LEU A 374 -18.51 -21.06 -22.65
CA LEU A 374 -19.17 -21.56 -23.86
C LEU A 374 -18.75 -23.01 -24.11
N PRO A 375 -19.64 -23.87 -24.64
CA PRO A 375 -19.30 -25.27 -24.92
C PRO A 375 -18.07 -25.39 -25.82
N ALA A 376 -17.23 -26.39 -25.60
CA ALA A 376 -15.95 -26.59 -26.31
C ALA A 376 -16.06 -26.64 -27.85
N TRP A 377 -17.21 -27.01 -28.39
CA TRP A 377 -17.45 -27.01 -29.82
C TRP A 377 -17.46 -25.60 -30.46
N VAL A 378 -17.79 -24.56 -29.67
CA VAL A 378 -17.76 -23.15 -30.14
C VAL A 378 -16.33 -22.74 -30.46
N ALA A 379 -15.38 -23.10 -29.59
CA ALA A 379 -13.95 -22.86 -29.82
C ALA A 379 -13.42 -23.64 -31.07
N HIS A 380 -13.99 -24.79 -31.36
CA HIS A 380 -13.61 -25.58 -32.54
C HIS A 380 -14.10 -24.92 -33.85
N ILE A 381 -15.27 -24.31 -33.83
CA ILE A 381 -15.80 -23.53 -34.97
C ILE A 381 -14.98 -22.23 -35.11
N GLY A 382 -14.67 -21.54 -34.03
CA GLY A 382 -13.89 -20.30 -34.06
C GLY A 382 -12.49 -20.46 -34.67
N ARG A 383 -11.83 -21.59 -34.43
CA ARG A 383 -10.53 -21.93 -35.06
C ARG A 383 -10.61 -22.14 -36.58
N LYS A 384 -11.77 -22.44 -37.11
CA LYS A 384 -12.00 -22.65 -38.55
C LYS A 384 -12.45 -21.38 -39.27
N LEU A 385 -12.78 -20.30 -38.53
CA LEU A 385 -13.13 -19.02 -39.13
C LEU A 385 -11.89 -18.36 -39.77
N PRO A 386 -12.03 -17.80 -40.99
CA PRO A 386 -10.92 -17.07 -41.61
C PRO A 386 -10.51 -15.89 -40.70
N ALA A 387 -9.22 -15.77 -40.40
CA ALA A 387 -8.68 -14.76 -39.45
C ALA A 387 -8.80 -13.31 -39.95
N LEU A 388 -9.03 -13.11 -41.24
CA LEU A 388 -9.09 -11.79 -41.87
C LEU A 388 -10.22 -10.87 -41.34
N PRO A 389 -11.51 -11.28 -41.25
CA PRO A 389 -12.56 -10.37 -40.79
C PRO A 389 -12.32 -9.87 -39.33
N PRO A 390 -12.01 -10.71 -38.35
CA PRO A 390 -11.73 -10.23 -36.99
C PRO A 390 -10.52 -9.31 -36.90
N ARG A 391 -9.45 -9.56 -37.66
CA ARG A 391 -8.23 -8.71 -37.70
C ARG A 391 -8.57 -7.31 -38.23
N LEU A 392 -9.28 -7.22 -39.34
CA LEU A 392 -9.66 -5.94 -39.95
C LEU A 392 -10.56 -5.13 -39.02
N VAL A 393 -11.53 -5.76 -38.35
CA VAL A 393 -12.42 -5.10 -37.40
C VAL A 393 -11.61 -4.56 -36.21
N LEU A 394 -10.74 -5.33 -35.64
CA LEU A 394 -9.91 -4.89 -34.50
C LEU A 394 -9.00 -3.72 -34.89
N VAL A 395 -8.24 -3.86 -35.99
CA VAL A 395 -7.31 -2.82 -36.44
C VAL A 395 -8.07 -1.54 -36.84
N HIS A 396 -9.22 -1.66 -37.47
CA HIS A 396 -10.07 -0.51 -37.81
C HIS A 396 -10.57 0.20 -36.55
N THR A 397 -11.02 -0.56 -35.55
CA THR A 397 -11.52 -0.04 -34.27
C THR A 397 -10.41 0.68 -33.52
N LEU A 398 -9.23 0.08 -33.38
CA LEU A 398 -8.05 0.69 -32.72
C LEU A 398 -7.65 2.00 -33.41
N ASN A 399 -7.58 2.01 -34.76
CA ASN A 399 -7.23 3.22 -35.51
C ASN A 399 -8.33 4.29 -35.45
N HIS A 400 -9.59 3.89 -35.34
CA HIS A 400 -10.70 4.81 -35.15
C HIS A 400 -10.64 5.49 -33.79
N MET A 401 -10.36 4.72 -32.74
CA MET A 401 -10.17 5.22 -31.37
C MET A 401 -8.96 6.15 -31.29
N LEU A 402 -7.84 5.78 -31.93
CA LEU A 402 -6.64 6.60 -31.99
C LEU A 402 -6.92 7.97 -32.64
N ARG A 403 -7.60 8.00 -33.80
CA ARG A 403 -7.96 9.23 -34.52
C ARG A 403 -8.90 10.14 -33.74
N ARG A 404 -9.76 9.59 -32.89
CA ARG A 404 -10.69 10.34 -32.05
C ARG A 404 -10.12 10.76 -30.70
N GLY A 405 -8.84 10.49 -30.43
CA GLY A 405 -8.20 10.76 -29.14
C GLY A 405 -8.77 9.94 -27.98
N LEU A 406 -9.53 8.86 -28.26
CA LEU A 406 -10.05 7.95 -27.26
C LEU A 406 -8.99 6.93 -26.79
N LEU A 407 -7.93 6.77 -27.57
CA LEU A 407 -6.79 5.93 -27.29
C LEU A 407 -5.54 6.83 -27.24
N PRO A 408 -5.10 7.29 -26.05
CA PRO A 408 -3.92 8.15 -25.90
C PRO A 408 -2.65 7.31 -26.02
N ALA A 409 -2.27 6.94 -27.25
CA ALA A 409 -1.12 6.11 -27.51
C ALA A 409 0.06 6.94 -28.05
N ASP A 410 1.21 6.84 -27.40
CA ASP A 410 2.48 7.23 -27.99
C ASP A 410 2.90 6.12 -28.96
N MET A 411 2.56 6.26 -30.23
CA MET A 411 2.79 5.25 -31.26
C MET A 411 4.26 4.92 -31.47
N ASN A 412 5.19 5.80 -31.05
CA ASN A 412 6.62 5.50 -31.13
C ASN A 412 7.01 4.31 -30.23
N LYS A 413 6.34 4.12 -29.09
CA LYS A 413 6.59 2.99 -28.18
C LYS A 413 6.10 1.65 -28.74
N PHE A 414 5.19 1.67 -29.69
CA PHE A 414 4.60 0.49 -30.30
C PHE A 414 5.14 0.21 -31.71
N ALA A 415 5.85 1.16 -32.32
CA ALA A 415 6.34 1.07 -33.69
C ALA A 415 7.29 -0.13 -33.89
N GLY A 416 7.01 -0.95 -34.90
CA GLY A 416 7.76 -2.15 -35.23
C GLY A 416 7.51 -3.35 -34.31
N ARG A 417 6.53 -3.27 -33.38
CA ARG A 417 6.18 -4.35 -32.47
C ARG A 417 5.02 -5.19 -32.98
N HIS A 418 5.08 -6.50 -32.68
CA HIS A 418 4.10 -7.51 -33.07
C HIS A 418 3.26 -7.94 -31.88
N PHE A 419 1.95 -7.86 -32.04
CA PHE A 419 0.97 -8.15 -30.99
C PHE A 419 0.10 -9.35 -31.37
N GLN A 420 -0.29 -10.13 -30.36
CA GLN A 420 -1.27 -11.19 -30.50
C GLN A 420 -2.33 -11.09 -29.42
N LEU A 421 -3.60 -11.14 -29.82
CA LEU A 421 -4.76 -11.16 -28.93
C LEU A 421 -5.53 -12.47 -29.14
N ASP A 422 -5.63 -13.28 -28.10
CA ASP A 422 -6.30 -14.57 -28.11
C ASP A 422 -7.60 -14.52 -27.30
N VAL A 423 -8.71 -14.89 -27.90
CA VAL A 423 -9.99 -15.10 -27.23
C VAL A 423 -10.17 -16.60 -27.03
N LEU A 424 -9.84 -17.08 -25.83
CA LEU A 424 -9.60 -18.49 -25.54
C LEU A 424 -10.87 -19.37 -25.74
N ASP A 425 -12.01 -18.91 -25.26
CA ASP A 425 -13.30 -19.63 -25.33
C ASP A 425 -13.92 -19.61 -26.73
N LEU A 426 -13.53 -18.68 -27.59
CA LEU A 426 -13.95 -18.63 -29.00
C LEU A 426 -12.90 -19.25 -29.94
N GLY A 427 -11.70 -19.53 -29.46
CA GLY A 427 -10.60 -20.05 -30.29
C GLY A 427 -10.09 -19.07 -31.36
N ILE A 428 -10.34 -17.78 -31.18
CA ILE A 428 -9.94 -16.73 -32.12
C ILE A 428 -8.59 -16.18 -31.71
N SER A 429 -7.66 -16.11 -32.68
CA SER A 429 -6.33 -15.49 -32.50
C SER A 429 -6.17 -14.38 -33.53
N ILE A 430 -5.89 -13.16 -33.06
CA ILE A 430 -5.76 -11.96 -33.88
C ILE A 430 -4.34 -11.44 -33.75
N ARG A 431 -3.63 -11.32 -34.89
CA ARG A 431 -2.30 -10.70 -34.96
C ARG A 431 -2.37 -9.34 -35.61
N PHE A 432 -1.67 -8.38 -35.01
CA PHE A 432 -1.55 -7.02 -35.52
C PHE A 432 -0.19 -6.42 -35.11
N SER A 433 0.23 -5.41 -35.83
CA SER A 433 1.45 -4.66 -35.54
C SER A 433 1.13 -3.17 -35.50
N ALA A 434 2.11 -2.36 -35.11
CA ALA A 434 2.01 -0.92 -35.12
C ALA A 434 3.18 -0.28 -35.87
N ASN A 435 2.91 0.78 -36.60
CA ASN A 435 3.92 1.70 -37.08
C ASN A 435 3.82 3.04 -36.33
N GLN A 436 4.63 4.03 -36.68
CA GLN A 436 4.66 5.33 -35.98
C GLN A 436 3.34 6.11 -36.01
N GLN A 437 2.38 5.72 -36.87
CA GLN A 437 1.15 6.47 -37.08
C GLN A 437 -0.15 5.68 -36.81
N ARG A 438 -0.13 4.35 -36.97
CA ARG A 438 -1.33 3.52 -36.89
C ARG A 438 -1.01 2.05 -36.61
N PHE A 439 -2.06 1.33 -36.22
CA PHE A 439 -2.06 -0.13 -36.17
C PHE A 439 -2.31 -0.73 -37.55
N THR A 440 -1.70 -1.87 -37.83
CA THR A 440 -1.79 -2.59 -39.12
C THR A 440 -2.04 -4.08 -38.86
N THR A 441 -2.65 -4.77 -39.81
CA THR A 441 -2.73 -6.24 -39.77
C THR A 441 -1.34 -6.83 -39.89
N ASP A 442 -1.11 -7.95 -39.21
CA ASP A 442 0.20 -8.59 -39.14
C ASP A 442 0.11 -10.07 -39.55
N ASP A 443 0.95 -10.45 -40.50
CA ASP A 443 1.12 -11.83 -40.98
C ASP A 443 2.49 -12.41 -40.59
N TYR A 444 3.23 -11.74 -39.67
CA TYR A 444 4.52 -12.18 -39.17
C TYR A 444 4.42 -13.59 -38.56
N PRO A 445 5.18 -14.59 -39.06
CA PRO A 445 5.06 -15.97 -38.60
C PRO A 445 5.78 -16.26 -37.27
N GLY A 446 6.59 -15.29 -36.80
CA GLY A 446 7.39 -15.44 -35.58
C GLY A 446 6.60 -15.29 -34.29
N LYS A 447 7.31 -15.38 -33.18
CA LYS A 447 6.75 -15.15 -31.85
C LYS A 447 6.39 -13.67 -31.69
N PRO A 448 5.17 -13.31 -31.21
CA PRO A 448 4.80 -11.92 -30.96
C PRO A 448 5.63 -11.32 -29.82
N ASP A 449 5.89 -10.01 -29.88
CA ASP A 449 6.53 -9.27 -28.78
C ASP A 449 5.64 -9.23 -27.55
N LEU A 450 4.31 -9.16 -27.76
CA LEU A 450 3.33 -9.18 -26.68
C LEU A 450 2.11 -10.03 -27.06
N ARG A 451 1.72 -10.94 -26.18
CA ARG A 451 0.53 -11.76 -26.29
C ARG A 451 -0.41 -11.47 -25.13
N LEU A 452 -1.68 -11.18 -25.44
CA LEU A 452 -2.79 -11.03 -24.50
C LEU A 452 -3.78 -12.17 -24.73
N ALA A 453 -4.12 -12.94 -23.68
CA ALA A 453 -5.05 -14.05 -23.80
C ALA A 453 -6.07 -14.03 -22.65
N ALA A 454 -7.36 -14.04 -22.97
CA ALA A 454 -8.47 -14.10 -22.04
C ALA A 454 -9.72 -14.72 -22.68
N ASN A 455 -10.73 -15.03 -21.88
CA ASN A 455 -12.04 -15.41 -22.40
C ASN A 455 -12.85 -14.19 -22.87
N SER A 456 -13.79 -14.39 -23.77
CA SER A 456 -14.66 -13.32 -24.29
C SER A 456 -15.39 -12.54 -23.20
N ALA A 457 -15.86 -13.24 -22.16
CA ALA A 457 -16.54 -12.63 -21.03
C ALA A 457 -15.60 -11.71 -20.21
N ASP A 458 -14.33 -12.06 -20.08
CA ASP A 458 -13.36 -11.28 -19.33
C ASP A 458 -12.89 -10.05 -20.13
N TYR A 459 -12.73 -10.16 -21.45
CA TYR A 459 -12.54 -9.00 -22.32
C TYR A 459 -13.74 -8.05 -22.27
N LEU A 460 -14.97 -8.59 -22.24
CA LEU A 460 -16.17 -7.76 -22.15
C LEU A 460 -16.24 -7.02 -20.82
N ARG A 461 -15.92 -7.67 -19.69
CA ARG A 461 -15.87 -7.03 -18.36
C ARG A 461 -14.84 -5.90 -18.32
N MET A 462 -13.67 -6.10 -18.94
CA MET A 462 -12.65 -5.09 -19.07
C MET A 462 -13.13 -3.89 -19.89
N ILE A 463 -13.77 -4.13 -21.04
CA ILE A 463 -14.33 -3.09 -21.91
C ILE A 463 -15.46 -2.32 -21.22
N LEU A 464 -16.33 -3.01 -20.46
CA LEU A 464 -17.44 -2.41 -19.71
C LEU A 464 -16.99 -1.76 -18.38
N ARG A 465 -15.69 -1.85 -18.02
CA ARG A 465 -15.11 -1.40 -16.75
C ARG A 465 -15.75 -2.04 -15.51
N GLU A 466 -16.25 -3.25 -15.65
CA GLU A 466 -16.74 -4.04 -14.52
C GLU A 466 -15.58 -4.66 -13.73
N GLU A 467 -14.49 -5.03 -14.42
CA GLU A 467 -13.22 -5.44 -13.83
C GLU A 467 -12.07 -4.72 -14.55
N ASP A 468 -11.08 -4.25 -13.81
CA ASP A 468 -9.89 -3.61 -14.40
C ASP A 468 -8.87 -4.67 -14.90
N PRO A 469 -7.97 -4.29 -15.83
CA PRO A 469 -6.97 -5.22 -16.39
C PRO A 469 -6.08 -5.87 -15.32
N ASP A 470 -5.76 -5.16 -14.23
CA ASP A 470 -4.96 -5.70 -13.13
C ASP A 470 -5.68 -6.80 -12.38
N THR A 471 -6.94 -6.57 -12.05
CA THR A 471 -7.77 -7.57 -11.38
C THR A 471 -7.89 -8.83 -12.24
N LEU A 472 -8.08 -8.68 -13.55
CA LEU A 472 -8.12 -9.82 -14.48
C LEU A 472 -6.78 -10.54 -14.58
N PHE A 473 -5.67 -9.80 -14.65
CA PHE A 473 -4.33 -10.37 -14.72
C PHE A 473 -3.97 -11.13 -13.44
N PHE A 474 -4.14 -10.54 -12.28
CA PHE A 474 -3.84 -11.19 -11.01
C PHE A 474 -4.75 -12.38 -10.70
N ASN A 475 -6.00 -12.36 -11.18
CA ASN A 475 -6.91 -13.50 -11.07
C ASN A 475 -6.66 -14.57 -12.15
N ARG A 476 -5.59 -14.43 -12.97
CA ARG A 476 -5.24 -15.34 -14.08
C ARG A 476 -6.33 -15.46 -15.15
N LYS A 477 -7.25 -14.52 -15.22
CA LYS A 477 -8.29 -14.41 -16.26
C LYS A 477 -7.76 -13.72 -17.51
N LEU A 478 -6.81 -12.79 -17.35
CA LEU A 478 -6.03 -12.18 -18.42
C LEU A 478 -4.58 -12.65 -18.32
N GLN A 479 -4.06 -13.27 -19.36
CA GLN A 479 -2.67 -13.69 -19.47
C GLN A 479 -1.94 -12.68 -20.33
N ILE A 480 -0.77 -12.23 -19.87
CA ILE A 480 0.10 -11.30 -20.59
C ILE A 480 1.47 -11.98 -20.69
N GLU A 481 1.92 -12.26 -21.90
CA GLU A 481 3.19 -12.94 -22.19
C GLU A 481 4.00 -12.11 -23.16
N GLY A 482 5.34 -12.03 -22.96
CA GLY A 482 6.28 -11.33 -23.85
C GLY A 482 7.09 -10.24 -23.15
N ASP A 483 7.39 -9.16 -23.85
CA ASP A 483 8.16 -8.01 -23.34
C ASP A 483 7.42 -7.34 -22.17
N THR A 484 8.05 -7.36 -20.99
CA THR A 484 7.46 -6.84 -19.74
C THR A 484 7.20 -5.34 -19.80
N ALA A 485 8.11 -4.56 -20.42
CA ALA A 485 7.96 -3.11 -20.55
C ALA A 485 6.83 -2.75 -21.50
N LEU A 486 6.72 -3.49 -22.61
CA LEU A 486 5.63 -3.36 -23.58
C LEU A 486 4.29 -3.79 -22.97
N GLY A 487 4.29 -4.87 -22.17
CA GLY A 487 3.11 -5.33 -21.42
C GLY A 487 2.58 -4.28 -20.45
N LEU A 488 3.46 -3.64 -19.67
CA LEU A 488 3.11 -2.57 -18.76
C LEU A 488 2.57 -1.34 -19.51
N THR A 489 3.22 -0.96 -20.63
CA THR A 489 2.78 0.16 -21.45
C THR A 489 1.39 -0.10 -22.06
N THR A 490 1.16 -1.31 -22.59
CA THR A 490 -0.14 -1.71 -23.16
C THR A 490 -1.23 -1.75 -22.08
N LYS A 491 -0.91 -2.25 -20.89
CA LYS A 491 -1.82 -2.26 -19.75
C LYS A 491 -2.23 -0.83 -19.35
N ASN A 492 -1.25 0.06 -19.14
CA ASN A 492 -1.53 1.47 -18.80
C ASN A 492 -2.36 2.16 -19.89
N LEU A 493 -2.13 1.80 -21.16
CA LEU A 493 -2.94 2.27 -22.26
C LEU A 493 -4.39 1.81 -22.13
N LEU A 494 -4.64 0.53 -21.84
CA LEU A 494 -6.00 -0.02 -21.64
C LEU A 494 -6.72 0.65 -20.47
N ASP A 495 -6.01 1.03 -19.40
CA ASP A 495 -6.59 1.76 -18.28
C ASP A 495 -6.97 3.20 -18.64
N CYS A 496 -6.22 3.85 -19.52
CA CYS A 496 -6.47 5.23 -19.96
C CYS A 496 -7.52 5.36 -21.09
N VAL A 497 -7.92 4.27 -21.73
CA VAL A 497 -8.89 4.32 -22.83
C VAL A 497 -10.25 4.82 -22.35
N ASP A 498 -10.76 5.90 -22.95
CA ASP A 498 -12.14 6.35 -22.73
C ASP A 498 -13.12 5.47 -23.53
N TRP A 499 -13.53 4.36 -22.91
CA TRP A 499 -14.46 3.38 -23.48
C TRP A 499 -15.90 3.93 -23.55
N ARG A 500 -16.10 5.15 -24.08
CA ARG A 500 -17.45 5.61 -24.45
C ARG A 500 -17.90 4.84 -25.69
N TRP A 501 -18.04 3.51 -25.52
CA TRP A 501 -18.44 2.56 -26.57
C TRP A 501 -19.74 2.96 -27.28
N GLN A 502 -20.63 3.74 -26.63
CA GLN A 502 -21.80 4.37 -27.21
C GLN A 502 -21.48 5.25 -28.43
N ARG A 503 -20.25 5.76 -28.55
CA ARG A 503 -19.77 6.56 -29.68
C ARG A 503 -19.08 5.74 -30.79
N VAL A 504 -18.79 4.47 -30.49
CA VAL A 504 -17.94 3.60 -31.34
C VAL A 504 -18.77 2.49 -32.00
N LEU A 505 -19.83 2.01 -31.34
CA LEU A 505 -20.67 0.91 -31.80
C LEU A 505 -21.96 1.42 -32.47
N PRO A 506 -22.48 0.69 -33.49
CA PRO A 506 -23.79 0.98 -34.07
C PRO A 506 -24.90 0.88 -33.01
N ALA A 507 -25.95 1.74 -33.17
CA ALA A 507 -27.06 1.84 -32.22
C ALA A 507 -27.70 0.50 -31.79
N PRO A 508 -27.92 -0.50 -32.64
CA PRO A 508 -28.51 -1.79 -32.24
C PRO A 508 -27.65 -2.57 -31.25
N LEU A 509 -26.31 -2.43 -31.32
CA LEU A 509 -25.37 -3.11 -30.43
C LEU A 509 -25.25 -2.38 -29.07
N THR A 510 -25.38 -1.05 -29.09
CA THR A 510 -25.41 -0.23 -27.89
C THR A 510 -26.66 -0.51 -27.06
N ASP A 511 -27.82 -0.62 -27.70
CA ASP A 511 -29.08 -0.93 -27.02
C ASP A 511 -29.11 -2.35 -26.44
N TRP A 512 -28.51 -3.33 -27.14
CA TRP A 512 -28.36 -4.69 -26.62
C TRP A 512 -27.46 -4.75 -25.38
N LEU A 513 -26.37 -4.00 -25.39
CA LEU A 513 -25.44 -3.93 -24.24
C LEU A 513 -26.05 -3.17 -23.05
N GLN A 514 -26.83 -2.10 -23.27
CA GLN A 514 -27.53 -1.37 -22.22
C GLN A 514 -28.62 -2.22 -21.56
N ASN A 515 -29.39 -2.95 -22.35
CA ASN A 515 -30.45 -3.84 -21.83
C ASN A 515 -29.90 -5.02 -21.02
N ARG A 516 -28.62 -5.41 -21.19
CA ARG A 516 -27.96 -6.39 -20.33
C ARG A 516 -27.55 -5.82 -18.98
N LYS A 517 -27.15 -4.55 -18.90
CA LYS A 517 -26.82 -3.89 -17.62
C LYS A 517 -28.00 -3.92 -16.64
N HIS A 518 -29.23 -3.77 -17.13
CA HIS A 518 -30.44 -3.81 -16.29
C HIS A 518 -30.88 -5.21 -15.83
N ARG A 519 -30.36 -6.29 -16.42
CA ARG A 519 -30.71 -7.67 -16.03
C ARG A 519 -29.79 -8.28 -14.96
N TYR A 520 -28.73 -7.58 -14.54
CA TYR A 520 -27.73 -8.06 -13.57
C TYR A 520 -27.63 -7.20 -12.31
N THR A 521 -28.56 -6.29 -12.05
CA THR A 521 -28.78 -5.73 -10.71
C THR A 521 -29.60 -6.76 -9.93
N PRO A 522 -29.06 -7.40 -8.85
CA PRO A 522 -29.90 -8.16 -7.92
C PRO A 522 -30.87 -7.19 -7.30
N GLY A 523 -32.17 -7.50 -7.40
CA GLY A 523 -33.24 -6.70 -6.85
C GLY A 523 -33.05 -6.43 -5.37
N ALA A 524 -33.33 -5.20 -4.98
CA ALA A 524 -33.64 -4.82 -3.63
C ALA A 524 -34.90 -5.58 -3.20
N ALA A 525 -34.77 -6.46 -2.21
CA ALA A 525 -35.81 -6.94 -1.32
C ALA A 525 -35.19 -7.09 0.06
#